data_2e6153ae34cd377e6a9e011707c01a4d
#
_entry.id   2e6153ae34cd377e6a9e011707c01a4d
#
_cell.length_a   1.000
_cell.length_b   1.000
_cell.length_c   1.000
_cell.angle_alpha   90.00
_cell.angle_beta   90.00
_cell.angle_gamma   90.00
#
_symmetry.space_group_name_H-M   'P 1'
#
loop_
_entity.id
_entity.type
_entity.pdbx_description
1 polymer ?
#
loop_
_entity_poly.entity_id
_entity_poly.type
_entity_poly.pdbx_seq_one_letter_code
_entity_poly.pdbx_strand_id
1 'polypeptide(L)'
;MKKEIALLLALVTLLSLTACAGKEDTASSALDQIKQKGELVVGTSADYPPYEFHAEVDGKDTIVGFDMEIAQAIADKLGVSMKIVDMSFDNLLMSLANDEFDLVIAGLSADEERRKTTDFSDPYLEAKNLILVRAEDADKYASLDDLKGVKGGAQTGSKPYNNCVTYCGEETTVGLAKVQDLVMELEAGKLDVVFLDYMTVLSYADAKEDLAAVDLNIPDNSDGYSIAVKKGNTELAEFINGVLAELKEQNAIEQFIVEAKKLESAAE
;
A
#
# COMPACT_ATOMS: atom_id res chain seq x y z
N MET A 1 -48.45 -59.67 -11.35
CA MET A 1 -47.60 -59.39 -10.17
C MET A 1 -46.16 -59.17 -10.52
N LYS A 2 -45.42 -60.01 -11.22
CA LYS A 2 -43.99 -59.78 -11.54
C LYS A 2 -43.74 -58.63 -12.51
N LYS A 3 -44.65 -58.29 -13.42
CA LYS A 3 -44.54 -57.16 -14.37
C LYS A 3 -44.81 -55.78 -13.72
N GLU A 4 -45.71 -55.75 -12.76
CA GLU A 4 -46.04 -54.51 -12.02
C GLU A 4 -44.92 -54.11 -11.03
N ILE A 5 -44.24 -55.10 -10.43
CA ILE A 5 -43.12 -54.87 -9.53
C ILE A 5 -41.86 -54.35 -10.31
N ALA A 6 -41.67 -54.83 -11.55
CA ALA A 6 -40.60 -54.37 -12.41
C ALA A 6 -40.81 -52.90 -12.86
N LEU A 7 -42.04 -52.46 -13.07
CA LEU A 7 -42.41 -51.12 -13.46
C LEU A 7 -42.21 -50.11 -12.27
N LEU A 8 -42.56 -50.56 -11.06
CA LEU A 8 -42.35 -49.77 -9.84
C LEU A 8 -40.83 -49.58 -9.48
N LEU A 9 -40.04 -50.65 -9.70
CA LEU A 9 -38.58 -50.52 -9.49
C LEU A 9 -37.92 -49.63 -10.54
N ALA A 10 -38.38 -49.59 -11.78
CA ALA A 10 -37.84 -48.70 -12.82
C ALA A 10 -38.22 -47.23 -12.57
N LEU A 11 -39.37 -46.94 -11.94
CA LEU A 11 -39.79 -45.60 -11.62
C LEU A 11 -39.02 -45.01 -10.41
N VAL A 12 -38.63 -45.85 -9.45
CA VAL A 12 -37.85 -45.43 -8.28
C VAL A 12 -36.39 -45.16 -8.66
N THR A 13 -35.82 -45.84 -9.65
CA THR A 13 -34.45 -45.58 -10.13
C THR A 13 -34.35 -44.32 -11.00
N LEU A 14 -35.42 -43.85 -11.63
CA LEU A 14 -35.42 -42.58 -12.36
C LEU A 14 -35.53 -41.35 -11.47
N LEU A 15 -36.05 -41.44 -10.25
CA LEU A 15 -36.13 -40.34 -9.30
C LEU A 15 -34.84 -40.10 -8.51
N SER A 16 -33.87 -41.04 -8.52
CA SER A 16 -32.59 -40.90 -7.82
C SER A 16 -31.50 -40.27 -8.67
N LEU A 17 -31.70 -39.94 -9.94
CA LEU A 17 -30.73 -39.30 -10.82
C LEU A 17 -30.87 -37.77 -10.89
N THR A 18 -31.86 -37.16 -10.25
CA THR A 18 -32.05 -35.71 -10.24
C THR A 18 -31.51 -35.01 -8.98
N ALA A 19 -30.84 -35.72 -8.08
CA ALA A 19 -30.30 -35.15 -6.84
C ALA A 19 -28.78 -34.81 -6.89
N CYS A 20 -28.17 -34.90 -8.08
CA CYS A 20 -26.82 -34.37 -8.33
C CYS A 20 -26.86 -33.23 -9.37
N ALA A 21 -27.80 -32.27 -9.22
CA ALA A 21 -27.53 -30.93 -9.70
C ALA A 21 -26.47 -30.39 -8.76
N GLY A 22 -25.21 -30.40 -9.24
CA GLY A 22 -24.07 -29.88 -8.48
C GLY A 22 -24.41 -28.50 -7.97
N LYS A 23 -24.33 -28.32 -6.66
CA LYS A 23 -23.82 -27.05 -6.15
C LYS A 23 -22.47 -26.92 -6.84
N GLU A 24 -22.36 -26.04 -7.82
CA GLU A 24 -21.08 -25.39 -8.04
C GLU A 24 -20.69 -24.88 -6.68
N ASP A 25 -19.67 -25.47 -6.06
CA ASP A 25 -18.93 -24.83 -5.00
C ASP A 25 -18.27 -23.61 -5.67
N THR A 26 -19.04 -22.52 -5.81
CA THR A 26 -18.47 -21.20 -6.04
C THR A 26 -17.64 -20.94 -4.80
N ALA A 27 -16.32 -21.09 -4.95
CA ALA A 27 -15.40 -20.69 -3.89
C ALA A 27 -15.86 -19.30 -3.40
N SER A 28 -16.05 -19.17 -2.07
CA SER A 28 -16.45 -17.91 -1.46
C SER A 28 -15.48 -16.83 -1.91
N SER A 29 -15.97 -15.71 -2.42
CA SER A 29 -15.10 -14.60 -2.84
C SER A 29 -14.29 -14.07 -1.65
N ALA A 30 -13.16 -13.40 -1.92
CA ALA A 30 -12.38 -12.75 -0.87
C ALA A 30 -13.25 -11.79 -0.04
N LEU A 31 -14.14 -11.07 -0.70
CA LEU A 31 -15.09 -10.16 -0.06
C LEU A 31 -16.03 -10.88 0.92
N ASP A 32 -16.57 -12.04 0.52
CA ASP A 32 -17.43 -12.87 1.38
C ASP A 32 -16.64 -13.45 2.56
N GLN A 33 -15.40 -13.86 2.34
CA GLN A 33 -14.52 -14.39 3.39
C GLN A 33 -14.23 -13.34 4.45
N ILE A 34 -13.90 -12.09 4.06
CA ILE A 34 -13.68 -10.96 4.97
C ILE A 34 -14.95 -10.70 5.81
N LYS A 35 -16.11 -10.64 5.16
CA LYS A 35 -17.40 -10.44 5.87
C LYS A 35 -17.73 -11.56 6.84
N GLN A 36 -17.47 -12.82 6.47
CA GLN A 36 -17.68 -13.97 7.36
C GLN A 36 -16.74 -13.98 8.56
N LYS A 37 -15.47 -13.60 8.33
CA LYS A 37 -14.44 -13.47 9.36
C LYS A 37 -14.74 -12.29 10.31
N GLY A 38 -15.44 -11.26 9.82
CA GLY A 38 -15.74 -10.04 10.58
C GLY A 38 -14.54 -9.13 10.81
N GLU A 39 -13.47 -9.32 10.03
CA GLU A 39 -12.20 -8.59 10.18
C GLU A 39 -11.55 -8.39 8.80
N LEU A 40 -11.10 -7.17 8.53
CA LEU A 40 -10.24 -6.81 7.40
C LEU A 40 -8.79 -6.73 7.89
N VAL A 41 -7.91 -7.56 7.37
CA VAL A 41 -6.46 -7.53 7.69
C VAL A 41 -5.73 -6.68 6.68
N VAL A 42 -5.11 -5.61 7.16
CA VAL A 42 -4.42 -4.59 6.36
C VAL A 42 -2.92 -4.70 6.58
N GLY A 43 -2.16 -4.97 5.53
CA GLY A 43 -0.71 -4.90 5.55
C GLY A 43 -0.22 -3.48 5.25
N THR A 44 0.76 -3.00 6.01
CA THR A 44 1.37 -1.68 5.83
C THR A 44 2.83 -1.67 6.28
N SER A 45 3.55 -0.56 6.05
CA SER A 45 4.92 -0.32 6.52
C SER A 45 4.98 1.03 7.24
N ALA A 46 4.75 1.00 8.56
CA ALA A 46 4.42 2.17 9.38
C ALA A 46 5.63 3.05 9.74
N ASP A 47 6.38 3.48 8.72
CA ASP A 47 7.53 4.38 8.83
C ASP A 47 7.53 5.50 7.76
N TYR A 48 6.35 5.78 7.18
CA TYR A 48 6.19 6.64 6.01
C TYR A 48 5.18 7.78 6.22
N PRO A 49 5.48 8.77 7.08
CA PRO A 49 4.58 9.89 7.32
C PRO A 49 4.40 10.74 6.05
N PRO A 50 3.20 11.30 5.79
CA PRO A 50 1.97 11.21 6.57
C PRO A 50 1.05 10.04 6.16
N TYR A 51 1.52 9.09 5.34
CA TYR A 51 0.77 7.93 4.83
C TYR A 51 0.41 6.96 5.96
N GLU A 52 1.44 6.35 6.59
CA GLU A 52 1.34 5.43 7.72
C GLU A 52 2.57 5.55 8.62
N PHE A 53 2.36 5.78 9.89
CA PHE A 53 3.42 5.99 10.85
C PHE A 53 2.97 5.72 12.28
N HIS A 54 3.92 5.52 13.18
CA HIS A 54 3.66 5.38 14.60
C HIS A 54 3.50 6.75 15.26
N ALA A 55 2.41 6.94 16.02
CA ALA A 55 2.20 8.11 16.86
C ALA A 55 1.61 7.72 18.22
N GLU A 56 1.85 8.53 19.24
CA GLU A 56 1.20 8.35 20.54
C GLU A 56 -0.21 8.96 20.51
N VAL A 57 -1.23 8.10 20.57
CA VAL A 57 -2.64 8.51 20.65
C VAL A 57 -3.21 8.02 21.99
N ASP A 58 -3.67 8.94 22.82
CA ASP A 58 -4.18 8.64 24.18
C ASP A 58 -3.21 7.82 25.04
N GLY A 59 -1.90 8.08 24.93
CA GLY A 59 -0.84 7.40 25.68
C GLY A 59 -0.54 5.98 25.20
N LYS A 60 -0.92 5.66 23.96
CA LYS A 60 -0.65 4.36 23.33
C LYS A 60 0.04 4.57 21.97
N ASP A 61 1.07 3.79 21.72
CA ASP A 61 1.64 3.67 20.39
C ASP A 61 0.60 3.10 19.42
N THR A 62 0.28 3.86 18.38
CA THR A 62 -0.79 3.56 17.42
C THR A 62 -0.28 3.87 16.01
N ILE A 63 -0.57 2.96 15.07
CA ILE A 63 -0.30 3.21 13.66
C ILE A 63 -1.41 4.10 13.13
N VAL A 64 -1.04 5.28 12.65
CA VAL A 64 -1.92 6.32 12.13
C VAL A 64 -1.45 6.77 10.75
N GLY A 65 -2.19 7.67 10.13
CA GLY A 65 -1.88 8.23 8.82
C GLY A 65 -3.08 8.15 7.89
N PHE A 66 -3.02 8.88 6.79
CA PHE A 66 -4.20 8.94 5.91
C PHE A 66 -4.47 7.63 5.16
N ASP A 67 -3.47 6.78 4.94
CA ASP A 67 -3.66 5.43 4.41
C ASP A 67 -4.47 4.56 5.40
N MET A 68 -4.24 4.74 6.69
CA MET A 68 -5.01 4.04 7.73
C MET A 68 -6.46 4.51 7.81
N GLU A 69 -6.72 5.80 7.58
CA GLU A 69 -8.10 6.35 7.51
C GLU A 69 -8.84 5.82 6.28
N ILE A 70 -8.16 5.71 5.13
CA ILE A 70 -8.73 5.08 3.92
C ILE A 70 -9.05 3.61 4.21
N ALA A 71 -8.14 2.87 4.83
CA ALA A 71 -8.35 1.46 5.18
C ALA A 71 -9.51 1.28 6.18
N GLN A 72 -9.63 2.19 7.16
CA GLN A 72 -10.75 2.20 8.11
C GLN A 72 -12.08 2.45 7.40
N ALA A 73 -12.14 3.39 6.45
CA ALA A 73 -13.34 3.63 5.66
C ALA A 73 -13.77 2.40 4.84
N ILE A 74 -12.81 1.62 4.33
CA ILE A 74 -13.07 0.34 3.64
C ILE A 74 -13.67 -0.67 4.63
N ALA A 75 -13.08 -0.83 5.82
CA ALA A 75 -13.56 -1.75 6.86
C ALA A 75 -14.98 -1.37 7.33
N ASP A 76 -15.24 -0.09 7.56
CA ASP A 76 -16.54 0.43 7.95
C ASP A 76 -17.61 0.15 6.90
N LYS A 77 -17.27 0.34 5.61
CA LYS A 77 -18.18 0.05 4.49
C LYS A 77 -18.47 -1.46 4.36
N LEU A 78 -17.51 -2.33 4.72
CA LEU A 78 -17.70 -3.77 4.80
C LEU A 78 -18.51 -4.19 6.02
N GLY A 79 -18.58 -3.34 7.06
CA GLY A 79 -19.21 -3.64 8.35
C GLY A 79 -18.38 -4.59 9.20
N VAL A 80 -17.04 -4.53 9.12
CA VAL A 80 -16.09 -5.39 9.84
C VAL A 80 -15.09 -4.56 10.65
N SER A 81 -14.38 -5.20 11.59
CA SER A 81 -13.26 -4.57 12.28
C SER A 81 -12.02 -4.51 11.38
N MET A 82 -11.14 -3.56 11.62
CA MET A 82 -9.82 -3.49 10.97
C MET A 82 -8.73 -4.03 11.89
N LYS A 83 -7.80 -4.80 11.31
CA LYS A 83 -6.56 -5.23 11.95
C LYS A 83 -5.37 -4.81 11.09
N ILE A 84 -4.49 -3.99 11.64
CA ILE A 84 -3.27 -3.55 10.99
C ILE A 84 -2.15 -4.53 11.31
N VAL A 85 -1.35 -4.88 10.28
CA VAL A 85 -0.11 -5.67 10.41
C VAL A 85 1.01 -4.87 9.76
N ASP A 86 1.94 -4.42 10.61
CA ASP A 86 3.14 -3.69 10.20
C ASP A 86 4.28 -4.64 9.87
N MET A 87 4.94 -4.40 8.74
CA MET A 87 6.18 -5.09 8.34
C MET A 87 7.00 -4.24 7.37
N SER A 88 8.21 -4.69 7.04
CA SER A 88 9.04 -4.00 6.05
C SER A 88 8.37 -3.99 4.67
N PHE A 89 8.47 -2.85 3.98
CA PHE A 89 7.80 -2.57 2.71
C PHE A 89 8.08 -3.62 1.62
N ASP A 90 9.30 -4.08 1.50
CA ASP A 90 9.75 -5.06 0.50
C ASP A 90 9.08 -6.43 0.64
N ASN A 91 8.55 -6.76 1.82
CA ASN A 91 7.87 -8.03 2.09
C ASN A 91 6.35 -7.98 1.89
N LEU A 92 5.74 -6.78 1.80
CA LEU A 92 4.28 -6.62 1.78
C LEU A 92 3.59 -7.41 0.66
N LEU A 93 4.03 -7.28 -0.59
CA LEU A 93 3.36 -7.94 -1.71
C LEU A 93 3.54 -9.47 -1.70
N MET A 94 4.65 -9.96 -1.15
CA MET A 94 4.86 -11.40 -0.98
C MET A 94 3.93 -11.97 0.10
N SER A 95 3.79 -11.28 1.22
CA SER A 95 2.87 -11.67 2.29
C SER A 95 1.40 -11.59 1.85
N LEU A 96 1.04 -10.59 1.03
CA LEU A 96 -0.28 -10.49 0.40
C LEU A 96 -0.55 -11.72 -0.50
N ALA A 97 0.41 -12.14 -1.31
CA ALA A 97 0.29 -13.33 -2.16
C ALA A 97 0.11 -14.62 -1.35
N ASN A 98 0.65 -14.66 -0.13
CA ASN A 98 0.53 -15.78 0.81
C ASN A 98 -0.70 -15.73 1.73
N ASP A 99 -1.66 -14.82 1.46
CA ASP A 99 -2.90 -14.66 2.26
C ASP A 99 -2.68 -14.23 3.73
N GLU A 100 -1.56 -13.54 4.02
CA GLU A 100 -1.32 -12.97 5.35
C GLU A 100 -2.14 -11.70 5.58
N PHE A 101 -2.53 -11.01 4.49
CA PHE A 101 -3.38 -9.82 4.46
C PHE A 101 -4.52 -9.99 3.49
N ASP A 102 -5.58 -9.22 3.70
CA ASP A 102 -6.67 -9.08 2.74
C ASP A 102 -6.35 -7.99 1.69
N LEU A 103 -5.66 -6.93 2.12
CA LEU A 103 -5.15 -5.85 1.27
C LEU A 103 -3.85 -5.27 1.83
N VAL A 104 -3.13 -4.52 0.98
CA VAL A 104 -1.97 -3.70 1.37
C VAL A 104 -2.22 -2.25 0.94
N ILE A 105 -2.00 -1.32 1.87
CA ILE A 105 -1.97 0.12 1.63
C ILE A 105 -0.76 0.70 2.35
N ALA A 106 0.15 1.34 1.60
CA ALA A 106 1.47 1.76 2.10
C ALA A 106 2.16 2.73 1.13
N GLY A 107 1.49 3.79 0.67
CA GLY A 107 2.04 4.66 -0.37
C GLY A 107 2.53 3.88 -1.61
N LEU A 108 1.84 2.81 -1.95
CA LEU A 108 2.30 1.80 -2.91
C LEU A 108 1.92 2.16 -4.35
N SER A 109 2.91 2.38 -5.22
CA SER A 109 2.66 2.62 -6.64
C SER A 109 2.28 1.35 -7.39
N ALA A 110 1.24 1.43 -8.22
CA ALA A 110 0.82 0.36 -9.11
C ALA A 110 1.56 0.45 -10.45
N ASP A 111 2.71 -0.21 -10.57
CA ASP A 111 3.47 -0.29 -11.81
C ASP A 111 3.23 -1.60 -12.58
N GLU A 112 3.72 -1.66 -13.83
CA GLU A 112 3.52 -2.83 -14.70
C GLU A 112 4.13 -4.12 -14.12
N GLU A 113 5.22 -4.03 -13.39
CA GLU A 113 5.90 -5.21 -12.84
C GLU A 113 5.08 -5.81 -11.69
N ARG A 114 4.62 -4.96 -10.78
CA ARG A 114 3.76 -5.35 -9.65
C ARG A 114 2.41 -5.88 -10.13
N ARG A 115 1.84 -5.29 -11.20
CA ARG A 115 0.57 -5.75 -11.79
C ARG A 115 0.61 -7.16 -12.37
N LYS A 116 1.78 -7.73 -12.62
CA LYS A 116 1.91 -9.13 -13.08
C LYS A 116 1.47 -10.13 -12.00
N THR A 117 1.73 -9.82 -10.75
CA THR A 117 1.51 -10.72 -9.60
C THR A 117 0.45 -10.23 -8.62
N THR A 118 0.00 -8.99 -8.75
CA THR A 118 -0.90 -8.31 -7.82
C THR A 118 -1.96 -7.54 -8.59
N ASP A 119 -3.18 -7.48 -8.08
CA ASP A 119 -4.21 -6.57 -8.58
C ASP A 119 -4.27 -5.33 -7.69
N PHE A 120 -4.70 -4.22 -8.27
CA PHE A 120 -4.71 -2.92 -7.61
C PHE A 120 -6.06 -2.23 -7.81
N SER A 121 -6.43 -1.42 -6.83
CA SER A 121 -7.49 -0.43 -6.98
C SER A 121 -7.14 0.64 -8.02
N ASP A 122 -8.10 1.51 -8.33
CA ASP A 122 -7.82 2.80 -8.91
C ASP A 122 -6.89 3.60 -7.98
N PRO A 123 -6.06 4.51 -8.52
CA PRO A 123 -5.18 5.32 -7.70
C PRO A 123 -5.98 6.25 -6.79
N TYR A 124 -5.61 6.33 -5.51
CA TYR A 124 -6.21 7.27 -4.57
C TYR A 124 -5.45 8.60 -4.50
N LEU A 125 -4.18 8.61 -4.91
CA LEU A 125 -3.32 9.80 -4.94
C LEU A 125 -2.34 9.72 -6.12
N GLU A 126 -1.95 10.88 -6.66
CA GLU A 126 -0.88 10.97 -7.67
C GLU A 126 0.49 10.68 -7.03
N ALA A 127 1.33 9.90 -7.74
CA ALA A 127 2.68 9.62 -7.30
C ALA A 127 3.64 10.71 -7.79
N LYS A 128 4.46 11.21 -6.88
CA LYS A 128 5.53 12.16 -7.17
C LYS A 128 6.72 11.88 -6.26
N ASN A 129 7.92 11.84 -6.84
CA ASN A 129 9.14 11.61 -6.09
C ASN A 129 9.98 12.87 -6.00
N LEU A 130 10.57 13.11 -4.82
CA LEU A 130 11.54 14.16 -4.56
C LEU A 130 12.81 13.53 -3.97
N ILE A 131 13.83 14.36 -3.79
CA ILE A 131 14.97 14.01 -2.95
C ILE A 131 14.97 14.84 -1.68
N LEU A 132 15.31 14.21 -0.57
CA LEU A 132 15.63 14.85 0.70
C LEU A 132 17.15 14.98 0.78
N VAL A 133 17.63 16.18 1.15
CA VAL A 133 19.04 16.49 1.26
C VAL A 133 19.30 17.28 2.54
N ARG A 134 20.56 17.40 2.96
CA ARG A 134 20.93 18.40 3.99
C ARG A 134 20.67 19.81 3.44
N ALA A 135 20.13 20.71 4.25
CA ALA A 135 19.75 22.06 3.83
C ALA A 135 20.94 22.84 3.21
N GLU A 136 22.14 22.67 3.75
CA GLU A 136 23.37 23.27 3.23
C GLU A 136 23.79 22.75 1.85
N ASP A 137 23.26 21.60 1.44
CA ASP A 137 23.61 20.93 0.19
C ASP A 137 22.54 21.15 -0.91
N ALA A 138 21.41 21.78 -0.62
CA ALA A 138 20.27 21.89 -1.53
C ALA A 138 20.65 22.51 -2.89
N ASP A 139 21.48 23.54 -2.89
CA ASP A 139 21.93 24.23 -4.12
C ASP A 139 22.89 23.40 -4.99
N LYS A 140 23.35 22.23 -4.52
CA LYS A 140 24.22 21.34 -5.29
C LYS A 140 23.46 20.55 -6.36
N TYR A 141 22.14 20.42 -6.22
CA TYR A 141 21.31 19.58 -7.05
C TYR A 141 20.28 20.43 -7.81
N ALA A 142 20.59 20.77 -9.05
CA ALA A 142 19.73 21.53 -9.94
C ALA A 142 19.11 20.68 -11.08
N SER A 143 19.65 19.49 -11.30
CA SER A 143 19.22 18.57 -12.36
C SER A 143 19.49 17.12 -11.97
N LEU A 144 18.86 16.17 -12.69
CA LEU A 144 19.10 14.73 -12.51
C LEU A 144 20.56 14.33 -12.82
N ASP A 145 21.25 15.09 -13.66
CA ASP A 145 22.66 14.82 -13.99
C ASP A 145 23.60 15.06 -12.80
N ASP A 146 23.22 15.92 -11.85
CA ASP A 146 24.01 16.21 -10.65
C ASP A 146 24.00 15.05 -9.64
N LEU A 147 23.11 14.05 -9.84
CA LEU A 147 23.01 12.88 -8.99
C LEU A 147 24.01 11.76 -9.36
N LYS A 148 24.68 11.84 -10.51
CA LYS A 148 25.58 10.77 -10.98
C LYS A 148 26.75 10.55 -10.02
N GLY A 149 26.81 9.33 -9.47
CA GLY A 149 27.88 8.94 -8.53
C GLY A 149 27.71 9.50 -7.12
N VAL A 150 26.59 10.16 -6.83
CA VAL A 150 26.22 10.64 -5.51
C VAL A 150 25.79 9.46 -4.65
N LYS A 151 26.10 9.46 -3.36
CA LYS A 151 25.65 8.43 -2.43
C LYS A 151 24.17 8.63 -2.13
N GLY A 152 23.31 7.89 -2.82
CA GLY A 152 21.88 7.94 -2.66
C GLY A 152 21.35 6.83 -1.77
N GLY A 153 20.25 7.11 -1.05
CA GLY A 153 19.51 6.13 -0.27
C GLY A 153 18.05 6.09 -0.65
N ALA A 154 17.41 4.92 -0.50
CA ALA A 154 15.96 4.77 -0.61
C ALA A 154 15.50 3.49 0.09
N GLN A 155 14.19 3.40 0.37
CA GLN A 155 13.62 2.21 0.99
C GLN A 155 13.68 1.02 0.04
N THR A 156 14.19 -0.11 0.52
CA THR A 156 14.33 -1.35 -0.28
C THR A 156 13.00 -1.78 -0.87
N GLY A 157 13.00 -2.15 -2.16
CA GLY A 157 11.81 -2.62 -2.88
C GLY A 157 10.85 -1.52 -3.32
N SER A 158 11.15 -0.24 -3.02
CA SER A 158 10.31 0.89 -3.40
C SER A 158 10.61 1.39 -4.82
N LYS A 159 9.69 2.21 -5.37
CA LYS A 159 9.93 2.94 -6.62
C LYS A 159 11.05 3.99 -6.49
N PRO A 160 11.11 4.78 -5.41
CA PRO A 160 12.24 5.65 -5.12
C PRO A 160 13.60 4.92 -5.14
N TYR A 161 13.68 3.65 -4.71
CA TYR A 161 14.92 2.87 -4.82
C TYR A 161 15.36 2.66 -6.27
N ASN A 162 14.42 2.30 -7.15
CA ASN A 162 14.72 2.15 -8.58
C ASN A 162 15.16 3.47 -9.22
N ASN A 163 14.57 4.59 -8.80
CA ASN A 163 14.98 5.92 -9.22
C ASN A 163 16.39 6.25 -8.71
N CYS A 164 16.71 5.94 -7.45
CA CYS A 164 18.04 6.12 -6.89
C CYS A 164 19.10 5.33 -7.69
N VAL A 165 18.85 4.05 -7.97
CA VAL A 165 19.73 3.23 -8.82
C VAL A 165 19.91 3.85 -10.22
N THR A 166 18.83 4.36 -10.81
CA THR A 166 18.84 4.94 -12.15
C THR A 166 19.69 6.20 -12.23
N TYR A 167 19.57 7.10 -11.26
CA TYR A 167 20.19 8.42 -11.32
C TYR A 167 21.53 8.52 -10.57
N CYS A 168 21.66 7.83 -9.43
CA CYS A 168 22.94 7.81 -8.69
C CYS A 168 23.88 6.71 -9.18
N GLY A 169 23.34 5.57 -9.59
CA GLY A 169 24.08 4.36 -9.96
C GLY A 169 23.97 3.26 -8.91
N GLU A 170 24.03 2.00 -9.35
CA GLU A 170 23.86 0.84 -8.47
C GLU A 170 24.90 0.78 -7.34
N GLU A 171 26.17 1.09 -7.65
CA GLU A 171 27.27 1.02 -6.68
C GLU A 171 27.21 2.11 -5.59
N THR A 172 26.47 3.18 -5.83
CA THR A 172 26.31 4.32 -4.91
C THR A 172 24.94 4.37 -4.25
N THR A 173 24.06 3.43 -4.59
CA THR A 173 22.72 3.32 -3.99
C THR A 173 22.73 2.42 -2.77
N VAL A 174 22.17 2.93 -1.67
CA VAL A 174 21.99 2.20 -0.41
C VAL A 174 20.49 1.96 -0.19
N GLY A 175 20.10 0.69 -0.08
CA GLY A 175 18.75 0.30 0.32
C GLY A 175 18.68 0.00 1.80
N LEU A 176 17.75 0.64 2.53
CA LEU A 176 17.45 0.29 3.91
C LEU A 176 15.96 -0.07 4.04
N ALA A 177 15.63 -0.87 5.03
CA ALA A 177 14.25 -1.30 5.25
C ALA A 177 13.39 -0.17 5.82
N LYS A 178 13.98 0.73 6.63
CA LYS A 178 13.27 1.84 7.30
C LYS A 178 13.72 3.19 6.78
N VAL A 179 12.73 4.06 6.54
CA VAL A 179 12.98 5.44 6.07
C VAL A 179 13.69 6.27 7.15
N GLN A 180 13.36 6.08 8.40
CA GLN A 180 14.03 6.76 9.51
C GLN A 180 15.55 6.49 9.54
N ASP A 181 15.98 5.25 9.23
CA ASP A 181 17.38 4.89 9.15
C ASP A 181 18.07 5.64 7.97
N LEU A 182 17.38 5.79 6.83
CA LEU A 182 17.88 6.56 5.69
C LEU A 182 18.09 8.03 6.05
N VAL A 183 17.13 8.63 6.76
CA VAL A 183 17.22 10.01 7.21
C VAL A 183 18.39 10.19 8.20
N MET A 184 18.55 9.28 9.15
CA MET A 184 19.70 9.30 10.06
C MET A 184 21.06 9.17 9.33
N GLU A 185 21.15 8.32 8.31
CA GLU A 185 22.36 8.19 7.48
C GLU A 185 22.63 9.45 6.65
N LEU A 186 21.59 10.16 6.19
CA LEU A 186 21.68 11.46 5.52
C LEU A 186 22.22 12.54 6.46
N GLU A 187 21.64 12.66 7.67
CA GLU A 187 22.06 13.60 8.71
C GLU A 187 23.52 13.34 9.14
N ALA A 188 23.90 12.07 9.24
CA ALA A 188 25.26 11.65 9.58
C ALA A 188 26.28 11.87 8.43
N GLY A 189 25.86 12.35 7.25
CA GLY A 189 26.73 12.57 6.09
C GLY A 189 27.24 11.28 5.43
N LYS A 190 26.60 10.13 5.70
CA LYS A 190 26.92 8.86 5.04
C LYS A 190 26.18 8.69 3.71
N LEU A 191 25.00 9.31 3.61
CA LEU A 191 24.27 9.53 2.37
C LEU A 191 24.32 11.03 2.03
N ASP A 192 24.21 11.35 0.75
CA ASP A 192 24.16 12.71 0.26
C ASP A 192 22.73 13.11 -0.12
N VAL A 193 21.92 12.13 -0.59
CA VAL A 193 20.53 12.31 -0.98
C VAL A 193 19.70 11.10 -0.55
N VAL A 194 18.41 11.30 -0.23
CA VAL A 194 17.44 10.21 0.00
C VAL A 194 16.25 10.42 -0.93
N PHE A 195 15.91 9.40 -1.69
CA PHE A 195 14.75 9.40 -2.60
C PHE A 195 13.52 8.90 -1.85
N LEU A 196 12.47 9.71 -1.81
CA LEU A 196 11.18 9.38 -1.18
C LEU A 196 10.03 9.97 -1.99
N ASP A 197 8.81 9.66 -1.57
CA ASP A 197 7.63 10.38 -2.02
C ASP A 197 7.65 11.84 -1.58
N TYR A 198 7.00 12.70 -2.35
CA TYR A 198 7.01 14.13 -2.13
C TYR A 198 6.44 14.55 -0.77
N MET A 199 5.36 13.88 -0.30
CA MET A 199 4.78 14.24 1.01
C MET A 199 5.71 13.88 2.14
N THR A 200 6.34 12.71 2.09
CA THR A 200 7.29 12.27 3.10
C THR A 200 8.56 13.13 3.10
N VAL A 201 9.05 13.52 1.91
CA VAL A 201 10.18 14.48 1.83
C VAL A 201 9.80 15.82 2.46
N LEU A 202 8.60 16.35 2.16
CA LEU A 202 8.12 17.60 2.75
C LEU A 202 7.93 17.48 4.27
N SER A 203 7.40 16.37 4.76
CA SER A 203 7.26 16.11 6.18
C SER A 203 8.61 16.21 6.90
N TYR A 204 9.63 15.51 6.44
CA TYR A 204 10.96 15.58 7.05
C TYR A 204 11.61 16.97 6.93
N ALA A 205 11.42 17.65 5.79
CA ALA A 205 11.99 19.00 5.60
C ALA A 205 11.28 20.07 6.45
N ASP A 206 9.97 19.90 6.72
CA ASP A 206 9.20 20.80 7.59
C ASP A 206 9.53 20.56 9.07
N ALA A 207 9.81 19.30 9.46
CA ALA A 207 10.14 18.91 10.82
C ALA A 207 11.58 19.25 11.24
N LYS A 208 12.51 19.29 10.30
CA LYS A 208 13.95 19.39 10.57
C LYS A 208 14.59 20.52 9.75
N GLU A 209 15.01 21.60 10.43
CA GLU A 209 15.60 22.79 9.79
C GLU A 209 16.92 22.51 9.03
N ASP A 210 17.60 21.41 9.34
CA ASP A 210 18.84 20.97 8.69
C ASP A 210 18.62 20.10 7.45
N LEU A 211 17.38 19.80 7.10
CA LEU A 211 16.97 19.07 5.90
C LEU A 211 16.21 19.96 4.92
N ALA A 212 16.28 19.63 3.64
CA ALA A 212 15.59 20.35 2.57
C ALA A 212 15.05 19.41 1.51
N ALA A 213 13.89 19.76 0.97
CA ALA A 213 13.26 19.10 -0.18
C ALA A 213 13.81 19.69 -1.48
N VAL A 214 14.22 18.84 -2.44
CA VAL A 214 14.63 19.28 -3.78
C VAL A 214 13.80 18.53 -4.83
N ASP A 215 13.13 19.28 -5.69
CA ASP A 215 12.34 18.76 -6.79
C ASP A 215 13.13 18.82 -8.11
N LEU A 216 13.59 17.66 -8.54
CA LEU A 216 14.31 17.51 -9.82
C LEU A 216 13.41 17.04 -10.96
N ASN A 217 12.08 17.07 -10.77
CA ASN A 217 11.10 16.53 -11.70
C ASN A 217 11.40 15.07 -12.08
N ILE A 218 11.65 14.22 -11.07
CA ILE A 218 11.91 12.81 -11.26
C ILE A 218 10.70 12.16 -11.93
N PRO A 219 10.85 11.54 -13.13
CA PRO A 219 9.73 10.93 -13.82
C PRO A 219 9.10 9.79 -12.99
N ASP A 220 7.79 9.81 -12.88
CA ASP A 220 7.01 8.69 -12.36
C ASP A 220 6.20 8.07 -13.49
N ASN A 221 6.40 6.78 -13.75
CA ASN A 221 5.71 6.03 -14.79
C ASN A 221 4.64 5.10 -14.19
N SER A 222 4.21 5.34 -12.95
CA SER A 222 3.10 4.62 -12.32
C SER A 222 1.78 5.35 -12.58
N ASP A 223 0.68 4.64 -12.34
CA ASP A 223 -0.67 5.23 -12.38
C ASP A 223 -0.98 6.07 -11.13
N GLY A 224 -0.11 6.09 -10.13
CA GLY A 224 -0.30 6.69 -8.82
C GLY A 224 -0.28 5.66 -7.68
N TYR A 225 -0.56 6.12 -6.45
CA TYR A 225 -0.64 5.24 -5.28
C TYR A 225 -1.99 4.55 -5.24
N SER A 226 -1.97 3.23 -5.06
CA SER A 226 -3.13 2.36 -5.15
C SER A 226 -3.10 1.29 -4.06
N ILE A 227 -4.26 0.75 -3.74
CA ILE A 227 -4.42 -0.33 -2.76
C ILE A 227 -4.23 -1.67 -3.47
N ALA A 228 -3.31 -2.48 -2.96
CA ALA A 228 -3.02 -3.80 -3.51
C ALA A 228 -3.92 -4.88 -2.92
N VAL A 229 -4.40 -5.77 -3.76
CA VAL A 229 -5.12 -6.99 -3.38
C VAL A 229 -4.47 -8.20 -4.06
N LYS A 230 -4.63 -9.38 -3.49
CA LYS A 230 -4.10 -10.61 -4.09
C LYS A 230 -4.58 -10.76 -5.53
N LYS A 231 -3.71 -11.23 -6.40
CA LYS A 231 -4.01 -11.47 -7.82
C LYS A 231 -5.24 -12.36 -7.98
N GLY A 232 -6.21 -11.89 -8.76
CA GLY A 232 -7.50 -12.54 -8.99
C GLY A 232 -8.63 -12.05 -8.07
N ASN A 233 -8.37 -11.28 -7.02
CA ASN A 233 -9.39 -10.73 -6.12
C ASN A 233 -10.03 -9.46 -6.71
N THR A 234 -10.46 -9.51 -7.96
CA THR A 234 -11.00 -8.35 -8.70
C THR A 234 -12.26 -7.77 -8.07
N GLU A 235 -13.11 -8.62 -7.48
CA GLU A 235 -14.33 -8.18 -6.78
C GLU A 235 -14.00 -7.30 -5.55
N LEU A 236 -12.95 -7.65 -4.81
CA LEU A 236 -12.46 -6.81 -3.71
C LEU A 236 -11.89 -5.49 -4.23
N ALA A 237 -11.11 -5.51 -5.32
CA ALA A 237 -10.59 -4.29 -5.93
C ALA A 237 -11.72 -3.37 -6.43
N GLU A 238 -12.76 -3.91 -7.06
CA GLU A 238 -13.93 -3.15 -7.49
C GLU A 238 -14.70 -2.55 -6.30
N PHE A 239 -14.85 -3.31 -5.20
CA PHE A 239 -15.46 -2.78 -3.98
C PHE A 239 -14.65 -1.61 -3.41
N ILE A 240 -13.32 -1.76 -3.32
CA ILE A 240 -12.40 -0.70 -2.87
C ILE A 240 -12.54 0.54 -3.77
N ASN A 241 -12.60 0.37 -5.09
CA ASN A 241 -12.79 1.47 -6.03
C ASN A 241 -14.09 2.24 -5.76
N GLY A 242 -15.17 1.54 -5.42
CA GLY A 242 -16.42 2.16 -5.01
C GLY A 242 -16.26 3.05 -3.77
N VAL A 243 -15.51 2.58 -2.75
CA VAL A 243 -15.23 3.36 -1.54
C VAL A 243 -14.34 4.57 -1.87
N LEU A 244 -13.28 4.36 -2.65
CA LEU A 244 -12.38 5.46 -3.06
C LEU A 244 -13.12 6.55 -3.86
N ALA A 245 -14.07 6.17 -4.71
CA ALA A 245 -14.89 7.13 -5.45
C ALA A 245 -15.76 7.98 -4.49
N GLU A 246 -16.39 7.36 -3.49
CA GLU A 246 -17.16 8.07 -2.46
C GLU A 246 -16.29 9.03 -1.64
N LEU A 247 -15.09 8.58 -1.21
CA LEU A 247 -14.14 9.41 -0.46
C LEU A 247 -13.66 10.63 -1.27
N LYS A 248 -13.38 10.44 -2.56
CA LYS A 248 -12.98 11.53 -3.47
C LYS A 248 -14.13 12.54 -3.70
N GLU A 249 -15.36 12.07 -3.90
CA GLU A 249 -16.53 12.94 -4.05
C GLU A 249 -16.75 13.81 -2.81
N GLN A 250 -16.44 13.30 -1.64
CA GLN A 250 -16.56 13.99 -0.35
C GLN A 250 -15.34 14.85 0.03
N ASN A 251 -14.26 14.83 -0.78
CA ASN A 251 -12.94 15.38 -0.45
C ASN A 251 -12.42 14.87 0.90
N ALA A 252 -12.74 13.62 1.25
CA ALA A 252 -12.36 13.04 2.53
C ALA A 252 -10.86 12.71 2.59
N ILE A 253 -10.27 12.29 1.45
CA ILE A 253 -8.83 11.96 1.41
C ILE A 253 -7.98 13.20 1.75
N GLU A 254 -8.32 14.37 1.22
CA GLU A 254 -7.65 15.63 1.54
C GLU A 254 -7.78 16.00 3.03
N GLN A 255 -8.93 15.69 3.63
CA GLN A 255 -9.13 15.90 5.08
C GLN A 255 -8.28 14.92 5.89
N PHE A 256 -8.21 13.66 5.51
CA PHE A 256 -7.35 12.65 6.15
C PHE A 256 -5.87 13.05 6.08
N ILE A 257 -5.40 13.57 4.94
CA ILE A 257 -4.03 14.08 4.80
C ILE A 257 -3.76 15.24 5.78
N VAL A 258 -4.70 16.18 5.90
CA VAL A 258 -4.57 17.32 6.84
C VAL A 258 -4.53 16.83 8.29
N GLU A 259 -5.33 15.85 8.64
CA GLU A 259 -5.36 15.28 10.00
C GLU A 259 -4.10 14.46 10.30
N ALA A 260 -3.62 13.65 9.36
CA ALA A 260 -2.37 12.91 9.49
C ALA A 260 -1.17 13.85 9.74
N LYS A 261 -1.06 14.96 9.00
CA LYS A 261 -0.01 15.96 9.22
C LYS A 261 -0.08 16.64 10.59
N LYS A 262 -1.28 16.81 11.16
CA LYS A 262 -1.40 17.34 12.53
C LYS A 262 -0.93 16.32 13.57
N LEU A 263 -1.24 15.04 13.38
CA LEU A 263 -0.78 13.96 14.26
C LEU A 263 0.74 13.82 14.22
N GLU A 264 1.33 13.91 13.04
CA GLU A 264 2.78 13.91 12.85
C GLU A 264 3.45 15.04 13.64
N SER A 265 2.98 16.29 13.45
CA SER A 265 3.51 17.47 14.16
C SER A 265 3.34 17.43 15.68
N ALA A 266 2.45 16.58 16.20
CA ALA A 266 2.23 16.42 17.64
C ALA A 266 3.07 15.26 18.23
N ALA A 267 3.65 14.41 17.38
CA ALA A 267 4.47 13.25 17.78
C ALA A 267 5.96 13.58 17.94
N GLU A 268 6.39 14.76 17.44
CA GLU A 268 7.74 15.34 17.57
C GLU A 268 7.90 16.14 18.88
#